data_c5e467d6d45dc5d914be26b1e7dc3933
#
_entry.id   c5e467d6d45dc5d914be26b1e7dc3933
#
_cell.length_a   1.000
_cell.length_b   1.000
_cell.length_c   1.000
_cell.angle_alpha   90.00
_cell.angle_beta   90.00
_cell.angle_gamma   90.00
#
_symmetry.space_group_name_H-M   'P 1'
#
loop_
_entity.id
_entity.type
_entity.pdbx_description
1 polymer ?
#
loop_
_entity_poly.entity_id
_entity_poly.type
_entity_poly.pdbx_seq_one_letter_code
_entity_poly.pdbx_strand_id
1 'polypeptide(L)'
;MGSYNYYKMFGCFNRKFKISEKEPPQDVKEAFLRYSDMGPNEPYMTSDQLLKFLIEYQKEEDSTFSDAERITEHIFQRCHHTAWRPGLTLDDFFYFLFQEDLNGPIKSQVHHDMASPLQHYFIYTGHNSYLTGNQLSSDCSETPIIKALENGVRGIELDLWPNSAKDNVHVLHGRTLTTPVLLPKCLKSIKEHAFVKSPYPVIITLEDHLTPELQAKVAEMVMQIFGDMLYYPESGCLEEFPSPEELKHKIILSTKPPKEYLESKNIKDGETSLSMEDFDDDLAETKADYKSDSDQDDEDNDGYQQKSSSLAAPQYKRLIAIHAGKAKRSLRHSLRTGIDKVNRLSLSEQVLEKAASSHGKDVVRFTQKNILRVFPKGTRVTSTNFKPITGWMHGAQMVAFNMQGYGKFLWMMHGMFRSNGGCGYVKKPDLLMKTCQSNEVFDPKLPWPVRQTLKVSKMLEWKSSLVGQYSFSSHFT
;
A
#
# COMPACT_ATOMS: atom_id res chain seq x y z
N MET A 1 -15.95 -26.90 1.67
CA MET A 1 -17.12 -26.38 2.45
C MET A 1 -16.81 -24.98 2.92
N GLY A 2 -17.43 -23.96 2.33
CA GLY A 2 -17.13 -22.57 2.68
C GLY A 2 -17.59 -22.26 4.11
N SER A 3 -16.69 -21.69 4.90
CA SER A 3 -16.98 -21.17 6.23
C SER A 3 -17.83 -19.92 6.11
N TYR A 4 -18.95 -19.88 6.81
CA TYR A 4 -19.83 -18.72 6.86
C TYR A 4 -19.64 -18.01 8.19
N ASN A 5 -19.25 -16.74 8.17
CA ASN A 5 -19.25 -15.90 9.35
C ASN A 5 -20.51 -15.04 9.41
N TYR A 6 -21.17 -15.03 10.57
CA TYR A 6 -22.32 -14.18 10.83
C TYR A 6 -21.86 -12.90 11.50
N TYR A 7 -22.22 -11.75 10.93
CA TYR A 7 -21.91 -10.44 11.51
C TYR A 7 -23.22 -9.76 11.90
N LYS A 8 -23.26 -9.23 13.13
CA LYS A 8 -24.35 -8.36 13.60
C LYS A 8 -24.17 -6.97 13.02
N MET A 9 -25.09 -6.53 12.17
CA MET A 9 -25.15 -5.15 11.70
C MET A 9 -26.22 -4.38 12.48
N PHE A 10 -25.87 -3.20 12.95
CA PHE A 10 -26.76 -2.28 13.69
C PHE A 10 -27.47 -2.92 14.90
N GLY A 11 -26.84 -3.87 15.57
CA GLY A 11 -27.38 -4.53 16.77
C GLY A 11 -28.56 -5.50 16.56
N CYS A 12 -29.26 -5.45 15.43
CA CYS A 12 -30.50 -6.21 15.18
C CYS A 12 -30.50 -7.06 13.90
N PHE A 13 -29.54 -6.88 12.98
CA PHE A 13 -29.52 -7.68 11.74
C PHE A 13 -28.29 -8.58 11.68
N ASN A 14 -28.53 -9.89 11.53
CA ASN A 14 -27.49 -10.84 11.21
C ASN A 14 -27.34 -10.92 9.69
N ARG A 15 -26.20 -10.50 9.13
CA ARG A 15 -25.91 -10.69 7.72
C ARG A 15 -24.90 -11.82 7.54
N LYS A 16 -25.26 -12.78 6.71
CA LYS A 16 -24.40 -13.90 6.35
C LYS A 16 -23.51 -13.46 5.20
N PHE A 17 -22.22 -13.38 5.44
CA PHE A 17 -21.23 -13.18 4.38
C PHE A 17 -20.61 -14.54 4.06
N LYS A 18 -20.69 -14.95 2.80
CA LYS A 18 -19.87 -16.02 2.29
C LYS A 18 -18.46 -15.44 2.17
N ILE A 19 -17.54 -15.85 3.01
CA ILE A 19 -16.11 -15.71 2.71
C ILE A 19 -15.94 -16.62 1.49
N SER A 20 -15.85 -16.04 0.29
CA SER A 20 -15.43 -16.83 -0.86
C SER A 20 -13.99 -17.25 -0.54
N GLU A 21 -13.78 -18.52 -0.30
CA GLU A 21 -12.47 -19.11 -0.39
C GLU A 21 -11.85 -18.59 -1.69
N LYS A 22 -10.57 -18.28 -1.67
CA LYS A 22 -9.85 -17.76 -2.84
C LYS A 22 -9.92 -18.82 -3.93
N GLU A 23 -10.93 -18.75 -4.77
CA GLU A 23 -10.98 -19.64 -5.94
C GLU A 23 -9.87 -19.26 -6.90
N PRO A 24 -9.12 -20.24 -7.40
CA PRO A 24 -8.16 -19.99 -8.47
C PRO A 24 -8.82 -19.27 -9.67
N PRO A 25 -8.15 -18.30 -10.30
CA PRO A 25 -8.66 -17.64 -11.49
C PRO A 25 -8.95 -18.62 -12.60
N GLN A 26 -9.86 -18.23 -13.53
CA GLN A 26 -10.30 -19.11 -14.61
C GLN A 26 -9.15 -19.58 -15.50
N ASP A 27 -8.19 -18.71 -15.77
CA ASP A 27 -6.99 -19.01 -16.56
C ASP A 27 -6.05 -20.03 -15.88
N VAL A 28 -5.94 -19.99 -14.54
CA VAL A 28 -5.23 -21.01 -13.75
C VAL A 28 -5.96 -22.34 -13.81
N LYS A 29 -7.31 -22.32 -13.69
CA LYS A 29 -8.13 -23.53 -13.83
C LYS A 29 -7.94 -24.18 -15.21
N GLU A 30 -7.97 -23.38 -16.27
CA GLU A 30 -7.79 -23.86 -17.64
C GLU A 30 -6.37 -24.44 -17.85
N ALA A 31 -5.34 -23.77 -17.36
CA ALA A 31 -3.97 -24.27 -17.42
C ALA A 31 -3.81 -25.58 -16.66
N PHE A 32 -4.36 -25.67 -15.45
CA PHE A 32 -4.34 -26.90 -14.66
C PHE A 32 -5.05 -28.06 -15.41
N LEU A 33 -6.29 -27.85 -15.88
CA LEU A 33 -7.07 -28.87 -16.59
C LEU A 33 -6.40 -29.36 -17.88
N ARG A 34 -5.61 -28.51 -18.53
CA ARG A 34 -4.87 -28.88 -19.76
C ARG A 34 -3.79 -29.93 -19.50
N TYR A 35 -3.21 -29.96 -18.31
CA TYR A 35 -2.09 -30.83 -17.94
C TYR A 35 -2.45 -31.84 -16.84
N SER A 36 -3.70 -31.90 -16.39
CA SER A 36 -4.16 -32.83 -15.35
C SER A 36 -4.98 -33.97 -15.91
N ASP A 37 -5.04 -35.09 -15.17
CA ASP A 37 -5.95 -36.20 -15.42
C ASP A 37 -7.20 -36.09 -14.56
N MET A 38 -8.30 -36.68 -15.05
CA MET A 38 -9.53 -36.79 -14.27
C MET A 38 -9.41 -37.94 -13.29
N GLY A 39 -9.36 -37.61 -12.00
CA GLY A 39 -9.45 -38.59 -10.93
C GLY A 39 -10.87 -39.00 -10.58
N PRO A 40 -11.06 -39.93 -9.65
CA PRO A 40 -12.40 -40.38 -9.23
C PRO A 40 -13.26 -39.29 -8.60
N ASN A 41 -12.63 -38.32 -7.91
CA ASN A 41 -13.31 -37.26 -7.19
C ASN A 41 -13.04 -35.88 -7.77
N GLU A 42 -11.80 -35.62 -8.21
CA GLU A 42 -11.33 -34.34 -8.72
C GLU A 42 -10.15 -34.52 -9.67
N PRO A 43 -9.88 -33.55 -10.58
CA PRO A 43 -8.69 -33.59 -11.41
C PRO A 43 -7.41 -33.48 -10.56
N TYR A 44 -6.34 -34.13 -11.00
CA TYR A 44 -5.01 -34.05 -10.37
C TYR A 44 -3.90 -33.97 -11.41
N MET A 45 -2.79 -33.37 -11.03
CA MET A 45 -1.59 -33.20 -11.86
C MET A 45 -0.43 -33.97 -11.21
N THR A 46 0.04 -35.00 -11.91
CA THR A 46 1.22 -35.80 -11.50
C THR A 46 2.51 -35.02 -11.69
N SER A 47 3.63 -35.50 -11.13
CA SER A 47 4.96 -34.90 -11.36
C SER A 47 5.37 -34.90 -12.83
N ASP A 48 5.02 -35.94 -13.62
CA ASP A 48 5.24 -35.93 -15.07
C ASP A 48 4.45 -34.86 -15.80
N GLN A 49 3.21 -34.64 -15.37
CA GLN A 49 2.34 -33.61 -15.94
C GLN A 49 2.77 -32.22 -15.53
N LEU A 50 3.25 -32.06 -14.29
CA LEU A 50 3.87 -30.82 -13.83
C LEU A 50 5.13 -30.51 -14.64
N LEU A 51 5.98 -31.52 -14.92
CA LEU A 51 7.14 -31.32 -15.80
C LEU A 51 6.73 -30.86 -17.20
N LYS A 52 5.70 -31.46 -17.79
CA LYS A 52 5.16 -31.00 -19.09
C LYS A 52 4.68 -29.57 -19.02
N PHE A 53 3.98 -29.18 -17.95
CA PHE A 53 3.57 -27.81 -17.71
C PHE A 53 4.77 -26.88 -17.63
N LEU A 54 5.82 -27.20 -16.88
CA LEU A 54 7.03 -26.40 -16.76
C LEU A 54 7.72 -26.22 -18.13
N ILE A 55 7.90 -27.28 -18.89
CA ILE A 55 8.59 -27.23 -20.19
C ILE A 55 7.71 -26.59 -21.28
N GLU A 56 6.48 -27.08 -21.46
CA GLU A 56 5.66 -26.71 -22.63
C GLU A 56 4.96 -25.36 -22.43
N TYR A 57 4.52 -25.09 -21.19
CA TYR A 57 3.72 -23.91 -20.86
C TYR A 57 4.56 -22.79 -20.31
N GLN A 58 5.40 -23.07 -19.30
CA GLN A 58 6.29 -22.13 -18.67
C GLN A 58 7.55 -21.83 -19.49
N LYS A 59 7.90 -22.72 -20.43
CA LYS A 59 9.14 -22.64 -21.24
C LYS A 59 10.42 -22.76 -20.41
N GLU A 60 10.34 -23.49 -19.31
CA GLU A 60 11.50 -23.87 -18.49
C GLU A 60 12.14 -25.13 -19.07
N GLU A 61 12.84 -24.98 -20.21
CA GLU A 61 13.37 -26.11 -21.01
C GLU A 61 14.39 -26.96 -20.26
N ASP A 62 15.06 -26.39 -19.25
CA ASP A 62 16.05 -27.08 -18.40
C ASP A 62 15.44 -27.86 -17.23
N SER A 63 14.12 -27.81 -17.02
CA SER A 63 13.45 -28.50 -15.93
C SER A 63 13.53 -30.02 -16.12
N THR A 64 13.80 -30.73 -15.02
CA THR A 64 13.90 -32.20 -14.96
C THR A 64 12.72 -32.81 -14.19
N PHE A 65 12.52 -34.13 -14.35
CA PHE A 65 11.54 -34.87 -13.53
C PHE A 65 11.83 -34.72 -12.03
N SER A 66 13.09 -34.73 -11.62
CA SER A 66 13.48 -34.52 -10.23
C SER A 66 13.08 -33.14 -9.69
N ASP A 67 13.05 -32.10 -10.53
CA ASP A 67 12.58 -30.76 -10.12
C ASP A 67 11.07 -30.78 -9.89
N ALA A 68 10.30 -31.38 -10.81
CA ALA A 68 8.86 -31.52 -10.66
C ALA A 68 8.47 -32.40 -9.45
N GLU A 69 9.19 -33.48 -9.20
CA GLU A 69 9.00 -34.32 -8.03
C GLU A 69 9.28 -33.58 -6.73
N ARG A 70 10.41 -32.87 -6.64
CA ARG A 70 10.77 -32.01 -5.51
C ARG A 70 9.70 -30.94 -5.22
N ILE A 71 9.15 -30.30 -6.26
CA ILE A 71 8.07 -29.33 -6.13
C ILE A 71 6.82 -30.01 -5.53
N THR A 72 6.43 -31.15 -6.09
CA THR A 72 5.25 -31.92 -5.64
C THR A 72 5.39 -32.34 -4.18
N GLU A 73 6.53 -32.89 -3.80
CA GLU A 73 6.81 -33.30 -2.42
C GLU A 73 6.81 -32.11 -1.46
N HIS A 74 7.43 -30.99 -1.84
CA HIS A 74 7.44 -29.77 -1.03
C HIS A 74 6.03 -29.26 -0.74
N ILE A 75 5.16 -29.25 -1.77
CA ILE A 75 3.76 -28.83 -1.61
C ILE A 75 3.01 -29.79 -0.69
N PHE A 76 3.18 -31.10 -0.84
CA PHE A 76 2.54 -32.10 0.02
C PHE A 76 2.95 -31.97 1.48
N GLN A 77 4.22 -31.73 1.77
CA GLN A 77 4.72 -31.53 3.12
C GLN A 77 4.10 -30.27 3.75
N ARG A 78 4.02 -29.18 3.01
CA ARG A 78 3.48 -27.90 3.52
C ARG A 78 1.97 -27.89 3.71
N CYS A 79 1.22 -28.52 2.82
CA CYS A 79 -0.24 -28.59 2.91
C CYS A 79 -0.72 -29.65 3.91
N HIS A 80 0.18 -30.31 4.65
CA HIS A 80 -0.13 -31.36 5.64
C HIS A 80 -1.09 -32.43 5.10
N HIS A 81 -0.90 -32.84 3.87
CA HIS A 81 -1.70 -33.92 3.30
C HIS A 81 -1.35 -35.25 3.97
N THR A 82 -2.24 -35.72 4.85
CA THR A 82 -2.06 -36.99 5.58
C THR A 82 -2.47 -38.22 4.75
N ALA A 83 -3.20 -38.02 3.66
CA ALA A 83 -3.62 -39.09 2.76
C ALA A 83 -2.77 -39.11 1.48
N TRP A 84 -2.42 -40.34 1.04
CA TRP A 84 -1.76 -40.51 -0.26
C TRP A 84 -2.60 -39.95 -1.39
N ARG A 85 -1.97 -39.15 -2.28
CA ARG A 85 -2.58 -38.53 -3.46
C ARG A 85 -1.71 -38.79 -4.68
N PRO A 86 -2.32 -39.02 -5.85
CA PRO A 86 -1.58 -39.30 -7.09
C PRO A 86 -0.87 -38.07 -7.66
N GLY A 87 -1.24 -36.85 -7.24
CA GLY A 87 -0.69 -35.61 -7.74
C GLY A 87 -1.30 -34.38 -7.05
N LEU A 88 -0.91 -33.21 -7.54
CA LEU A 88 -1.41 -31.90 -7.07
C LEU A 88 -2.87 -31.70 -7.45
N THR A 89 -3.67 -31.20 -6.54
CA THR A 89 -5.01 -30.67 -6.85
C THR A 89 -4.91 -29.27 -7.47
N LEU A 90 -6.04 -28.72 -7.93
CA LEU A 90 -6.08 -27.33 -8.40
C LEU A 90 -5.61 -26.32 -7.34
N ASP A 91 -5.99 -26.54 -6.08
CA ASP A 91 -5.57 -25.66 -4.98
C ASP A 91 -4.07 -25.79 -4.68
N ASP A 92 -3.53 -27.00 -4.73
CA ASP A 92 -2.09 -27.25 -4.58
C ASP A 92 -1.28 -26.60 -5.72
N PHE A 93 -1.76 -26.72 -6.96
CA PHE A 93 -1.16 -26.08 -8.13
C PHE A 93 -1.24 -24.54 -8.02
N PHE A 94 -2.38 -24.00 -7.61
CA PHE A 94 -2.52 -22.58 -7.39
C PHE A 94 -1.60 -22.09 -6.27
N TYR A 95 -1.47 -22.86 -5.20
CA TYR A 95 -0.53 -22.59 -4.11
C TYR A 95 0.92 -22.59 -4.63
N PHE A 96 1.32 -23.60 -5.44
CA PHE A 96 2.64 -23.67 -6.06
C PHE A 96 3.01 -22.41 -6.83
N LEU A 97 2.11 -21.88 -7.65
CA LEU A 97 2.37 -20.71 -8.48
C LEU A 97 2.71 -19.44 -7.67
N PHE A 98 2.36 -19.40 -6.39
CA PHE A 98 2.57 -18.25 -5.51
C PHE A 98 3.55 -18.49 -4.36
N GLN A 99 4.25 -19.64 -4.34
CA GLN A 99 5.25 -19.90 -3.33
C GLN A 99 6.54 -19.11 -3.60
N GLU A 100 6.99 -18.34 -2.60
CA GLU A 100 8.20 -17.52 -2.74
C GLU A 100 9.49 -18.33 -2.83
N ASP A 101 9.55 -19.46 -2.14
CA ASP A 101 10.70 -20.38 -2.15
C ASP A 101 10.83 -21.18 -3.46
N LEU A 102 9.72 -21.35 -4.20
CA LEU A 102 9.70 -22.02 -5.51
C LEU A 102 9.67 -21.03 -6.68
N ASN A 103 9.03 -19.88 -6.48
CA ASN A 103 8.84 -18.83 -7.49
C ASN A 103 9.32 -17.47 -6.95
N GLY A 104 10.48 -17.44 -6.32
CA GLY A 104 11.08 -16.24 -5.76
C GLY A 104 11.39 -15.18 -6.83
N PRO A 105 11.82 -13.99 -6.42
CA PRO A 105 12.25 -12.96 -7.36
C PRO A 105 13.43 -13.47 -8.20
N ILE A 106 13.49 -13.03 -9.45
CA ILE A 106 14.57 -13.40 -10.41
C ILE A 106 15.97 -13.17 -9.82
N LYS A 107 16.10 -12.11 -8.99
CA LYS A 107 17.29 -11.87 -8.16
C LYS A 107 16.87 -11.85 -6.70
N SER A 108 17.39 -12.79 -5.92
CA SER A 108 17.13 -12.89 -4.47
C SER A 108 17.83 -11.79 -3.64
N GLN A 109 18.75 -11.05 -4.27
CA GLN A 109 19.50 -9.98 -3.61
C GLN A 109 19.02 -8.61 -4.04
N VAL A 110 19.15 -7.62 -3.15
CA VAL A 110 18.95 -6.22 -3.49
C VAL A 110 20.01 -5.81 -4.50
N HIS A 111 19.58 -5.26 -5.63
CA HIS A 111 20.45 -4.88 -6.74
C HIS A 111 20.18 -3.48 -7.29
N HIS A 112 19.12 -2.83 -6.85
CA HIS A 112 18.93 -1.41 -7.12
C HIS A 112 19.87 -0.57 -6.23
N ASP A 113 20.33 0.56 -6.75
CA ASP A 113 20.94 1.58 -5.91
C ASP A 113 19.92 2.02 -4.84
N MET A 114 20.30 1.90 -3.56
CA MET A 114 19.44 2.24 -2.41
C MET A 114 19.90 3.53 -1.71
N ALA A 115 20.93 4.21 -2.25
CA ALA A 115 21.50 5.45 -1.72
C ALA A 115 20.85 6.72 -2.29
N SER A 116 19.89 6.61 -3.19
CA SER A 116 19.09 7.75 -3.67
C SER A 116 18.04 8.16 -2.63
N PRO A 117 17.53 9.42 -2.65
CA PRO A 117 16.49 9.87 -1.73
C PRO A 117 15.23 9.02 -1.76
N LEU A 118 14.54 8.92 -0.62
CA LEU A 118 13.38 8.03 -0.43
C LEU A 118 12.27 8.22 -1.48
N GLN A 119 12.05 9.45 -1.96
CA GLN A 119 11.06 9.76 -2.99
C GLN A 119 11.40 9.16 -4.36
N HIS A 120 12.60 8.62 -4.56
CA HIS A 120 13.02 7.97 -5.81
C HIS A 120 12.61 6.49 -5.88
N TYR A 121 11.85 5.99 -4.92
CA TYR A 121 11.43 4.59 -4.89
C TYR A 121 9.92 4.45 -4.86
N PHE A 122 9.43 3.40 -5.48
CA PHE A 122 8.13 2.82 -5.15
C PHE A 122 8.27 2.05 -3.84
N ILE A 123 7.30 2.21 -2.95
CA ILE A 123 7.32 1.67 -1.58
C ILE A 123 6.14 0.72 -1.42
N TYR A 124 6.41 -0.51 -1.05
CA TYR A 124 5.38 -1.52 -0.83
C TYR A 124 4.49 -1.13 0.35
N THR A 125 3.24 -0.72 0.06
CA THR A 125 2.39 -0.04 1.03
C THR A 125 1.06 -0.75 1.24
N GLY A 126 0.71 -0.98 2.52
CA GLY A 126 -0.60 -1.44 2.97
C GLY A 126 -1.54 -0.27 3.27
N HIS A 127 -2.84 -0.52 3.11
CA HIS A 127 -3.96 0.34 3.50
C HIS A 127 -4.68 -0.32 4.67
N ASN A 128 -5.03 0.44 5.70
CA ASN A 128 -5.73 -0.05 6.90
C ASN A 128 -5.17 -1.40 7.36
N SER A 129 -3.86 -1.40 7.64
CA SER A 129 -3.04 -2.62 7.76
C SER A 129 -3.43 -3.51 8.94
N TYR A 130 -4.28 -3.03 9.83
CA TYR A 130 -4.81 -3.69 11.02
C TYR A 130 -6.09 -4.51 10.75
N LEU A 131 -6.75 -4.37 9.58
CA LEU A 131 -8.01 -5.05 9.26
C LEU A 131 -7.79 -6.49 8.83
N THR A 132 -8.58 -7.40 9.41
CA THR A 132 -8.53 -8.83 9.09
C THR A 132 -9.39 -9.21 7.87
N GLY A 133 -10.30 -8.33 7.43
CA GLY A 133 -11.27 -8.61 6.37
C GLY A 133 -11.80 -7.34 5.69
N ASN A 134 -13.13 -7.15 5.76
CA ASN A 134 -13.82 -6.01 5.14
C ASN A 134 -13.65 -4.70 5.94
N GLN A 135 -13.98 -3.56 5.30
CA GLN A 135 -13.81 -2.23 5.89
C GLN A 135 -14.89 -1.85 6.93
N LEU A 136 -15.99 -2.60 7.02
CA LEU A 136 -17.17 -2.19 7.80
C LEU A 136 -17.34 -2.92 9.13
N SER A 137 -16.96 -4.20 9.21
CA SER A 137 -17.34 -5.07 10.33
C SER A 137 -16.34 -6.17 10.63
N SER A 138 -15.13 -6.09 10.09
CA SER A 138 -14.06 -7.04 10.43
C SER A 138 -13.38 -6.68 11.74
N ASP A 139 -12.66 -7.64 12.30
CA ASP A 139 -11.85 -7.39 13.48
C ASP A 139 -10.58 -6.63 13.10
N CYS A 140 -10.11 -5.77 14.01
CA CYS A 140 -8.78 -5.19 13.96
C CYS A 140 -7.81 -6.07 14.78
N SER A 141 -6.62 -6.29 14.22
CA SER A 141 -5.60 -7.13 14.84
C SER A 141 -4.21 -6.71 14.38
N GLU A 142 -3.20 -7.06 15.15
CA GLU A 142 -1.81 -6.96 14.76
C GLU A 142 -1.39 -8.04 13.75
N THR A 143 -2.12 -9.15 13.66
CA THR A 143 -1.78 -10.27 12.78
C THR A 143 -1.64 -9.90 11.30
N PRO A 144 -2.52 -9.10 10.68
CA PRO A 144 -2.34 -8.62 9.32
C PRO A 144 -1.09 -7.75 9.16
N ILE A 145 -0.74 -6.95 10.18
CA ILE A 145 0.47 -6.11 10.19
C ILE A 145 1.72 -6.99 10.16
N ILE A 146 1.78 -8.01 11.02
CA ILE A 146 2.87 -8.99 11.05
C ILE A 146 3.06 -9.63 9.68
N LYS A 147 1.99 -10.19 9.12
CA LYS A 147 2.03 -10.84 7.80
C LYS A 147 2.47 -9.88 6.69
N ALA A 148 2.03 -8.63 6.73
CA ALA A 148 2.43 -7.62 5.75
C ALA A 148 3.95 -7.34 5.83
N LEU A 149 4.49 -7.14 7.03
CA LEU A 149 5.92 -6.87 7.25
C LEU A 149 6.80 -8.06 6.85
N GLU A 150 6.41 -9.29 7.21
CA GLU A 150 7.10 -10.52 6.84
C GLU A 150 7.06 -10.79 5.32
N ASN A 151 6.07 -10.26 4.61
CA ASN A 151 5.99 -10.27 3.14
C ASN A 151 6.69 -9.07 2.47
N GLY A 152 7.41 -8.25 3.25
CA GLY A 152 8.22 -7.15 2.72
C GLY A 152 7.49 -5.81 2.58
N VAL A 153 6.26 -5.66 3.08
CA VAL A 153 5.58 -4.36 3.12
C VAL A 153 6.36 -3.39 4.01
N ARG A 154 6.54 -2.16 3.51
CA ARG A 154 7.31 -1.09 4.19
C ARG A 154 6.49 0.13 4.54
N GLY A 155 5.26 0.24 4.05
CA GLY A 155 4.29 1.25 4.46
C GLY A 155 3.13 0.60 5.22
N ILE A 156 2.94 0.97 6.49
CA ILE A 156 1.87 0.48 7.37
C ILE A 156 0.97 1.66 7.71
N GLU A 157 -0.33 1.44 7.76
CA GLU A 157 -1.31 2.45 8.17
C GLU A 157 -2.05 2.02 9.42
N LEU A 158 -2.20 2.97 10.37
CA LEU A 158 -2.94 2.81 11.61
C LEU A 158 -3.85 4.01 11.82
N ASP A 159 -5.16 3.78 11.99
CA ASP A 159 -6.13 4.82 12.34
C ASP A 159 -6.30 4.88 13.84
N LEU A 160 -5.94 6.01 14.41
CA LEU A 160 -5.87 6.23 15.85
C LEU A 160 -7.12 6.92 16.35
N TRP A 161 -7.85 6.28 17.25
CA TRP A 161 -9.06 6.79 17.86
C TRP A 161 -9.00 6.72 19.37
N PRO A 162 -9.66 7.68 20.07
CA PRO A 162 -9.86 7.56 21.52
C PRO A 162 -10.68 6.30 21.83
N ASN A 163 -10.36 5.62 22.94
CA ASN A 163 -11.27 4.63 23.50
C ASN A 163 -12.52 5.31 24.09
N SER A 164 -13.53 4.52 24.50
CA SER A 164 -14.79 5.04 25.05
C SER A 164 -14.60 5.92 26.30
N ALA A 165 -13.59 5.64 27.11
CA ALA A 165 -13.26 6.43 28.30
C ALA A 165 -12.42 7.68 27.97
N LYS A 166 -11.96 7.85 26.73
CA LYS A 166 -11.07 8.92 26.25
C LYS A 166 -9.74 9.02 27.01
N ASP A 167 -9.30 7.92 27.60
CA ASP A 167 -8.06 7.84 28.37
C ASP A 167 -6.99 6.95 27.71
N ASN A 168 -7.33 6.28 26.59
CA ASN A 168 -6.41 5.40 25.88
C ASN A 168 -6.66 5.44 24.35
N VAL A 169 -5.73 4.84 23.58
CA VAL A 169 -5.75 4.87 22.13
C VAL A 169 -6.03 3.47 21.56
N HIS A 170 -7.04 3.39 20.72
CA HIS A 170 -7.41 2.24 19.93
C HIS A 170 -7.00 2.43 18.48
N VAL A 171 -6.74 1.31 17.79
CA VAL A 171 -6.62 1.25 16.35
C VAL A 171 -7.86 0.57 15.81
N LEU A 172 -8.63 1.29 15.00
CA LEU A 172 -9.86 0.79 14.38
C LEU A 172 -10.23 1.65 13.17
N HIS A 173 -11.02 1.10 12.27
CA HIS A 173 -11.61 1.90 11.19
C HIS A 173 -12.81 2.68 11.74
N GLY A 174 -12.61 3.96 11.93
CA GLY A 174 -13.58 4.83 12.58
C GLY A 174 -14.94 4.88 11.87
N ARG A 175 -16.00 5.18 12.63
CA ARG A 175 -17.39 5.28 12.14
C ARG A 175 -17.92 3.98 11.49
N THR A 176 -17.30 2.84 11.80
CA THR A 176 -17.70 1.50 11.34
C THR A 176 -17.99 0.58 12.53
N LEU A 177 -18.31 -0.68 12.25
CA LEU A 177 -18.52 -1.72 13.25
C LEU A 177 -17.29 -2.61 13.46
N THR A 178 -16.10 -2.13 13.08
CA THR A 178 -14.85 -2.88 13.29
C THR A 178 -14.53 -2.93 14.78
N THR A 179 -14.06 -4.10 15.25
CA THR A 179 -13.63 -4.22 16.66
C THR A 179 -12.23 -3.64 16.83
N PRO A 180 -11.96 -2.87 17.90
CA PRO A 180 -10.67 -2.22 18.07
C PRO A 180 -9.54 -3.18 18.49
N VAL A 181 -8.30 -2.81 18.17
CA VAL A 181 -7.09 -3.36 18.75
C VAL A 181 -6.31 -2.27 19.50
N LEU A 182 -5.61 -2.63 20.57
CA LEU A 182 -4.81 -1.68 21.34
C LEU A 182 -3.56 -1.22 20.56
N LEU A 183 -3.31 0.08 20.51
CA LEU A 183 -2.14 0.65 19.85
C LEU A 183 -0.81 0.02 20.31
N PRO A 184 -0.53 -0.16 21.62
CA PRO A 184 0.71 -0.77 22.09
C PRO A 184 0.95 -2.18 21.53
N LYS A 185 -0.12 -2.94 21.25
CA LYS A 185 -0.03 -4.27 20.67
C LYS A 185 0.45 -4.20 19.22
N CYS A 186 -0.10 -3.28 18.42
CA CYS A 186 0.34 -3.01 17.06
C CYS A 186 1.80 -2.54 17.02
N LEU A 187 2.18 -1.59 17.87
CA LEU A 187 3.55 -1.04 17.91
C LEU A 187 4.59 -2.10 18.29
N LYS A 188 4.30 -2.95 19.28
CA LYS A 188 5.19 -4.06 19.67
C LYS A 188 5.37 -5.04 18.53
N SER A 189 4.30 -5.45 17.87
CA SER A 189 4.37 -6.35 16.72
C SER A 189 5.13 -5.73 15.55
N ILE A 190 4.97 -4.43 15.30
CA ILE A 190 5.80 -3.74 14.30
C ILE A 190 7.28 -3.79 14.70
N LYS A 191 7.61 -3.48 15.96
CA LYS A 191 9.01 -3.55 16.45
C LYS A 191 9.64 -4.92 16.20
N GLU A 192 8.93 -5.99 16.51
CA GLU A 192 9.41 -7.36 16.43
C GLU A 192 9.58 -7.83 14.97
N HIS A 193 8.69 -7.42 14.07
CA HIS A 193 8.62 -7.93 12.70
C HIS A 193 9.10 -6.95 11.62
N ALA A 194 9.38 -5.68 11.95
CA ALA A 194 9.74 -4.64 10.98
C ALA A 194 10.90 -5.05 10.07
N PHE A 195 11.92 -5.72 10.61
CA PHE A 195 13.17 -5.99 9.90
C PHE A 195 13.48 -7.46 9.69
N VAL A 196 12.48 -8.34 9.86
CA VAL A 196 12.62 -9.79 9.61
C VAL A 196 12.87 -10.07 8.12
N LYS A 197 12.10 -9.44 7.23
CA LYS A 197 12.20 -9.67 5.78
C LYS A 197 13.22 -8.74 5.10
N SER A 198 13.40 -7.53 5.59
CA SER A 198 14.19 -6.50 4.93
C SER A 198 14.72 -5.48 5.95
N PRO A 199 15.98 -5.05 5.87
CA PRO A 199 16.55 -4.06 6.79
C PRO A 199 16.11 -2.62 6.48
N TYR A 200 15.46 -2.38 5.34
CA TYR A 200 15.07 -1.04 4.90
C TYR A 200 13.89 -0.49 5.71
N PRO A 201 13.77 0.85 5.78
CA PRO A 201 12.88 1.51 6.73
C PRO A 201 11.41 1.10 6.59
N VAL A 202 10.68 1.21 7.71
CA VAL A 202 9.22 1.06 7.75
C VAL A 202 8.61 2.43 8.01
N ILE A 203 7.68 2.85 7.15
CA ILE A 203 6.91 4.09 7.28
C ILE A 203 5.56 3.74 7.90
N ILE A 204 5.25 4.31 9.06
CA ILE A 204 3.94 4.19 9.69
C ILE A 204 3.15 5.47 9.38
N THR A 205 2.11 5.32 8.60
CA THR A 205 1.11 6.37 8.37
C THR A 205 0.10 6.32 9.51
N LEU A 206 -0.05 7.43 10.21
CA LEU A 206 -1.08 7.57 11.26
C LEU A 206 -2.21 8.42 10.71
N GLU A 207 -3.43 7.88 10.72
CA GLU A 207 -4.66 8.65 10.60
C GLU A 207 -5.10 9.02 12.01
N ASP A 208 -4.91 10.30 12.36
CA ASP A 208 -4.93 10.78 13.73
C ASP A 208 -6.24 11.53 14.03
N HIS A 209 -7.07 10.94 14.89
CA HIS A 209 -8.32 11.48 15.42
C HIS A 209 -8.26 11.74 16.94
N LEU A 210 -7.07 12.05 17.44
CA LEU A 210 -6.80 12.17 18.88
C LEU A 210 -6.82 13.60 19.37
N THR A 211 -7.07 13.75 20.66
CA THR A 211 -6.83 14.99 21.41
C THR A 211 -5.33 15.19 21.67
N PRO A 212 -4.87 16.42 21.98
CA PRO A 212 -3.48 16.69 22.31
C PRO A 212 -2.93 15.82 23.46
N GLU A 213 -3.74 15.50 24.46
CA GLU A 213 -3.36 14.64 25.59
C GLU A 213 -3.09 13.20 25.14
N LEU A 214 -3.94 12.67 24.25
CA LEU A 214 -3.75 11.34 23.70
C LEU A 214 -2.60 11.31 22.66
N GLN A 215 -2.37 12.39 21.92
CA GLN A 215 -1.19 12.54 21.08
C GLN A 215 0.11 12.50 21.89
N ALA A 216 0.15 13.17 23.07
CA ALA A 216 1.28 13.08 23.99
C ALA A 216 1.50 11.64 24.46
N LYS A 217 0.42 10.93 24.80
CA LYS A 217 0.48 9.52 25.18
C LYS A 217 1.00 8.61 24.04
N VAL A 218 0.59 8.87 22.79
CA VAL A 218 1.13 8.16 21.62
C VAL A 218 2.61 8.42 21.48
N ALA A 219 3.07 9.66 21.63
CA ALA A 219 4.48 10.01 21.57
C ALA A 219 5.31 9.23 22.59
N GLU A 220 4.83 9.16 23.84
CA GLU A 220 5.47 8.39 24.89
C GLU A 220 5.55 6.90 24.54
N MET A 221 4.42 6.30 24.12
CA MET A 221 4.37 4.88 23.72
C MET A 221 5.34 4.57 22.58
N VAL A 222 5.39 5.42 21.55
CA VAL A 222 6.25 5.26 20.37
C VAL A 222 7.72 5.33 20.78
N MET A 223 8.11 6.32 21.59
CA MET A 223 9.47 6.45 22.09
C MET A 223 9.89 5.26 22.96
N GLN A 224 9.03 4.82 23.88
CA GLN A 224 9.30 3.68 24.75
C GLN A 224 9.44 2.37 23.98
N ILE A 225 8.58 2.14 22.99
CA ILE A 225 8.54 0.88 22.26
C ILE A 225 9.65 0.83 21.20
N PHE A 226 9.80 1.84 20.37
CA PHE A 226 10.76 1.81 19.26
C PHE A 226 12.17 2.23 19.67
N GLY A 227 12.32 3.15 20.62
CA GLY A 227 13.63 3.61 21.08
C GLY A 227 14.51 4.06 19.91
N ASP A 228 15.72 3.53 19.79
CA ASP A 228 16.71 3.88 18.77
C ASP A 228 16.31 3.50 17.35
N MET A 229 15.27 2.67 17.16
CA MET A 229 14.73 2.36 15.84
C MET A 229 13.94 3.53 15.26
N LEU A 230 13.47 4.48 16.09
CA LEU A 230 12.68 5.61 15.63
C LEU A 230 13.57 6.66 14.96
N TYR A 231 13.16 7.08 13.75
CA TYR A 231 13.79 8.18 13.04
C TYR A 231 12.90 9.42 13.08
N TYR A 232 13.49 10.52 13.48
CA TYR A 232 12.90 11.86 13.37
C TYR A 232 14.02 12.90 13.13
N PRO A 233 13.77 13.91 12.27
CA PRO A 233 14.78 14.91 11.94
C PRO A 233 14.98 15.88 13.10
N GLU A 234 16.23 16.22 13.39
CA GLU A 234 16.58 17.21 14.44
C GLU A 234 16.01 18.60 14.15
N SER A 235 15.98 18.99 12.88
CA SER A 235 15.45 20.29 12.42
C SER A 235 13.91 20.37 12.42
N GLY A 236 13.20 19.27 12.71
CA GLY A 236 11.73 19.19 12.67
C GLY A 236 11.12 19.25 11.28
N CYS A 237 11.89 19.44 10.21
CA CYS A 237 11.45 19.40 8.82
C CYS A 237 12.60 18.98 7.92
N LEU A 238 12.32 18.18 6.89
CA LEU A 238 13.28 17.75 5.90
C LEU A 238 13.22 18.66 4.67
N GLU A 239 14.36 19.05 4.15
CA GLU A 239 14.51 19.70 2.84
C GLU A 239 14.56 18.66 1.72
N GLU A 240 15.18 17.52 2.01
CA GLU A 240 15.22 16.33 1.18
C GLU A 240 15.02 15.08 2.05
N PHE A 241 14.43 14.04 1.50
CA PHE A 241 14.31 12.77 2.22
C PHE A 241 15.65 12.04 2.23
N PRO A 242 16.08 11.45 3.36
CA PRO A 242 17.20 10.53 3.40
C PRO A 242 16.95 9.31 2.50
N SER A 243 18.02 8.61 2.16
CA SER A 243 17.94 7.38 1.37
C SER A 243 17.45 6.19 2.20
N PRO A 244 16.86 5.14 1.55
CA PRO A 244 16.59 3.89 2.24
C PRO A 244 17.82 3.26 2.89
N GLU A 245 19.02 3.46 2.32
CA GLU A 245 20.27 2.94 2.86
C GLU A 245 20.64 3.60 4.20
N GLU A 246 20.52 4.93 4.29
CA GLU A 246 20.76 5.68 5.54
C GLU A 246 19.72 5.36 6.62
N LEU A 247 18.52 4.99 6.20
CA LEU A 247 17.38 4.70 7.07
C LEU A 247 17.25 3.19 7.41
N LYS A 248 18.27 2.38 7.14
CA LYS A 248 18.22 0.97 7.55
C LYS A 248 17.93 0.85 9.04
N HIS A 249 17.08 -0.11 9.37
CA HIS A 249 16.61 -0.40 10.73
C HIS A 249 15.89 0.78 11.42
N LYS A 250 15.33 1.72 10.63
CA LYS A 250 14.56 2.86 11.15
C LYS A 250 13.07 2.72 10.89
N ILE A 251 12.28 3.20 11.83
CA ILE A 251 10.83 3.36 11.77
C ILE A 251 10.53 4.85 11.68
N ILE A 252 9.69 5.23 10.74
CA ILE A 252 9.40 6.62 10.37
C ILE A 252 7.92 6.88 10.55
N LEU A 253 7.56 7.95 11.29
CA LEU A 253 6.16 8.36 11.42
C LEU A 253 5.79 9.37 10.35
N SER A 254 4.62 9.17 9.75
CA SER A 254 4.02 10.07 8.78
C SER A 254 2.58 10.37 9.14
N THR A 255 2.29 11.64 9.48
CA THR A 255 0.93 12.11 9.81
C THR A 255 0.79 13.60 9.57
N LYS A 256 -0.43 14.12 9.74
CA LYS A 256 -0.69 15.56 9.76
C LYS A 256 -0.10 16.18 11.03
N PRO A 257 0.52 17.37 10.96
CA PRO A 257 0.92 18.09 12.17
C PRO A 257 -0.32 18.48 13.00
N PRO A 258 -0.19 18.58 14.33
CA PRO A 258 -1.29 18.99 15.22
C PRO A 258 -1.96 20.31 14.78
N LYS A 259 -3.27 20.45 15.02
CA LYS A 259 -4.10 21.59 14.53
C LYS A 259 -3.54 22.95 14.94
N GLU A 260 -3.05 23.12 16.15
CA GLU A 260 -2.53 24.39 16.68
C GLU A 260 -1.28 24.89 15.94
N TYR A 261 -0.48 23.97 15.40
CA TYR A 261 0.64 24.34 14.53
C TYR A 261 0.20 24.94 13.19
N LEU A 262 -0.95 24.49 12.70
CA LEU A 262 -1.52 24.99 11.45
C LEU A 262 -2.11 26.39 11.63
N GLU A 263 -2.68 26.68 12.80
CA GLU A 263 -3.22 28.00 13.15
C GLU A 263 -2.11 29.03 13.33
N SER A 264 -1.04 28.68 14.04
CA SER A 264 0.10 29.58 14.23
C SER A 264 0.84 29.96 12.94
N LYS A 265 0.79 29.08 11.92
CA LYS A 265 1.36 29.36 10.61
C LYS A 265 0.50 30.29 9.76
N ASN A 266 -0.83 30.19 9.89
CA ASN A 266 -1.75 31.08 9.19
C ASN A 266 -1.66 32.55 9.67
N ILE A 267 -1.19 32.78 10.90
CA ILE A 267 -0.99 34.14 11.46
C ILE A 267 0.31 34.78 10.90
N LYS A 268 1.31 33.97 10.52
CA LYS A 268 2.57 34.47 9.95
C LYS A 268 2.54 34.71 8.44
N ASP A 269 1.66 34.00 7.72
CA ASP A 269 1.53 34.12 6.25
C ASP A 269 0.39 35.10 5.83
N GLY A 270 -0.07 35.93 6.75
CA GLY A 270 -1.25 36.82 6.64
C GLY A 270 -1.04 38.18 5.98
N GLU A 271 -0.07 38.35 5.09
CA GLU A 271 0.03 39.55 4.22
C GLU A 271 0.39 39.15 2.80
N THR A 272 -0.60 38.86 1.99
CA THR A 272 -0.68 39.31 0.60
C THR A 272 -2.08 39.01 0.06
N SER A 273 -2.90 40.07 0.01
CA SER A 273 -4.13 40.11 -0.76
C SER A 273 -3.75 40.08 -2.25
N LEU A 274 -4.09 39.03 -2.97
CA LEU A 274 -4.16 39.04 -4.41
C LEU A 274 -5.51 38.49 -4.89
N SER A 275 -6.16 39.40 -5.54
CA SER A 275 -7.31 39.39 -6.47
C SER A 275 -7.97 38.03 -6.76
N MET A 276 -9.25 38.08 -6.52
CA MET A 276 -10.35 37.24 -6.95
C MET A 276 -10.42 37.23 -8.48
N GLU A 277 -9.88 36.21 -9.14
CA GLU A 277 -10.24 35.76 -10.50
C GLU A 277 -9.62 34.41 -10.73
N ASP A 278 -10.47 33.41 -10.81
CA ASP A 278 -10.38 32.05 -11.35
C ASP A 278 -11.14 31.07 -10.46
N PHE A 279 -12.46 31.20 -10.47
CA PHE A 279 -13.35 30.14 -10.04
C PHE A 279 -13.56 29.20 -11.22
N ASP A 280 -12.85 28.08 -11.24
CA ASP A 280 -13.21 26.94 -12.07
C ASP A 280 -14.37 26.17 -11.44
N ASP A 281 -15.45 26.06 -12.20
CA ASP A 281 -16.76 25.46 -11.85
C ASP A 281 -16.69 23.91 -11.61
N ASP A 282 -15.51 23.30 -11.75
CA ASP A 282 -15.26 21.85 -11.56
C ASP A 282 -15.19 21.40 -10.08
N LEU A 283 -15.38 22.32 -9.12
CA LEU A 283 -15.17 22.06 -7.69
C LEU A 283 -16.40 21.50 -6.93
N ALA A 284 -17.59 21.52 -7.53
CA ALA A 284 -18.82 21.11 -6.81
C ALA A 284 -18.88 19.60 -6.56
N GLU A 285 -18.39 18.77 -7.50
CA GLU A 285 -18.37 17.31 -7.35
C GLU A 285 -17.18 16.81 -6.49
N THR A 286 -16.07 17.57 -6.44
CA THR A 286 -14.89 17.17 -5.65
C THR A 286 -15.06 17.36 -4.17
N LYS A 287 -15.96 18.25 -3.71
CA LYS A 287 -16.23 18.47 -2.27
C LYS A 287 -16.84 17.24 -1.58
N ALA A 288 -17.60 16.41 -2.29
CA ALA A 288 -18.18 15.19 -1.75
C ALA A 288 -17.14 14.09 -1.53
N ASP A 289 -16.18 13.94 -2.45
CA ASP A 289 -15.14 12.89 -2.37
C ASP A 289 -14.03 13.21 -1.34
N TYR A 290 -13.75 14.52 -1.11
CA TYR A 290 -12.81 14.94 -0.06
C TYR A 290 -13.38 14.82 1.36
N LYS A 291 -14.73 14.77 1.50
CA LYS A 291 -15.38 14.67 2.82
C LYS A 291 -15.47 13.27 3.38
N SER A 292 -15.17 12.23 2.61
CA SER A 292 -15.43 10.87 3.06
C SER A 292 -14.35 10.25 3.97
N ASP A 293 -13.11 10.78 3.99
CA ASP A 293 -12.05 10.12 4.75
C ASP A 293 -11.22 11.00 5.70
N SER A 294 -11.40 12.32 5.74
CA SER A 294 -10.59 13.11 6.69
C SER A 294 -11.13 14.47 7.15
N ASP A 295 -12.20 15.02 6.57
CA ASP A 295 -12.65 16.39 6.88
C ASP A 295 -14.18 16.48 7.04
N GLN A 296 -14.76 15.78 8.03
CA GLN A 296 -15.93 16.30 8.74
C GLN A 296 -15.43 16.83 10.07
N ASP A 297 -15.02 18.10 10.06
CA ASP A 297 -14.97 18.90 11.28
C ASP A 297 -16.41 18.98 11.80
N ASP A 298 -16.65 18.38 12.97
CA ASP A 298 -17.88 18.57 13.73
C ASP A 298 -18.00 20.06 14.05
N GLU A 299 -18.88 20.78 13.35
CA GLU A 299 -19.48 21.98 13.86
C GLU A 299 -20.48 21.57 14.95
N ASP A 300 -20.00 21.16 16.10
CA ASP A 300 -20.77 21.17 17.32
C ASP A 300 -20.48 22.48 18.05
N ASN A 301 -21.45 23.35 17.88
CA ASN A 301 -21.69 24.52 18.69
C ASN A 301 -21.93 24.08 20.14
N ASP A 302 -20.95 24.29 21.02
CA ASP A 302 -21.24 24.45 22.43
C ASP A 302 -20.29 25.42 23.12
N GLY A 303 -20.91 26.26 23.88
CA GLY A 303 -20.45 27.48 24.44
C GLY A 303 -19.26 27.40 25.41
N TYR A 304 -18.60 28.54 25.48
CA TYR A 304 -17.79 29.08 26.57
C TYR A 304 -17.09 28.04 27.48
N GLN A 305 -15.84 27.73 27.17
CA GLN A 305 -14.88 27.39 28.22
C GLN A 305 -13.50 27.98 27.92
N GLN A 306 -12.96 28.55 29.00
CA GLN A 306 -11.69 29.23 29.17
C GLN A 306 -10.55 28.66 28.32
N LYS A 307 -9.85 29.57 27.62
CA LYS A 307 -8.52 29.37 27.09
C LYS A 307 -7.55 28.97 28.21
N SER A 308 -7.43 27.68 28.49
CA SER A 308 -6.19 27.13 28.97
C SER A 308 -5.30 26.95 27.76
N SER A 309 -4.17 27.61 27.70
CA SER A 309 -3.10 27.35 26.77
C SER A 309 -2.54 25.96 27.06
N SER A 310 -3.25 24.91 26.65
CA SER A 310 -2.72 23.56 26.67
C SER A 310 -1.70 23.49 25.56
N LEU A 311 -0.44 23.41 25.94
CA LEU A 311 0.69 23.18 25.06
C LEU A 311 0.34 21.96 24.17
N ALA A 312 0.18 22.19 22.87
CA ALA A 312 0.16 21.13 21.87
C ALA A 312 1.27 20.12 22.22
N ALA A 313 1.02 18.82 22.07
CA ALA A 313 2.00 17.81 22.43
C ALA A 313 3.30 18.00 21.61
N PRO A 314 4.27 18.82 22.06
CA PRO A 314 5.44 19.19 21.26
C PRO A 314 6.30 17.97 20.95
N GLN A 315 6.25 16.97 21.84
CA GLN A 315 6.91 15.68 21.65
C GLN A 315 6.32 14.90 20.48
N TYR A 316 4.98 14.84 20.36
CA TYR A 316 4.32 14.17 19.24
C TYR A 316 4.69 14.82 17.90
N LYS A 317 4.65 16.15 17.83
CA LYS A 317 5.04 16.89 16.62
C LYS A 317 6.48 16.62 16.22
N ARG A 318 7.41 16.54 17.17
CA ARG A 318 8.83 16.27 16.91
C ARG A 318 9.05 14.90 16.28
N LEU A 319 8.22 13.92 16.58
CA LEU A 319 8.33 12.55 16.04
C LEU A 319 7.87 12.41 14.60
N ILE A 320 7.16 13.40 14.05
CA ILE A 320 6.66 13.35 12.67
C ILE A 320 7.80 13.69 11.71
N ALA A 321 8.36 12.67 11.08
CA ALA A 321 9.41 12.85 10.09
C ALA A 321 8.88 13.18 8.70
N ILE A 322 7.72 12.64 8.32
CA ILE A 322 7.07 12.91 7.03
C ILE A 322 5.74 13.62 7.30
N HIS A 323 5.71 14.91 7.07
CA HIS A 323 4.51 15.73 7.27
C HIS A 323 3.50 15.49 6.14
N ALA A 324 2.25 15.19 6.49
CA ALA A 324 1.16 15.14 5.53
C ALA A 324 0.68 16.57 5.22
N GLY A 325 0.74 16.95 3.94
CA GLY A 325 0.19 18.20 3.44
C GLY A 325 -1.33 18.15 3.36
N LYS A 326 -1.99 19.32 3.54
CA LYS A 326 -3.42 19.49 3.24
C LYS A 326 -3.60 20.00 1.81
N ALA A 327 -4.59 19.49 1.11
CA ALA A 327 -5.06 20.08 -0.15
C ALA A 327 -5.87 21.35 0.17
N LYS A 328 -5.19 22.52 0.26
CA LYS A 328 -5.79 23.74 0.87
C LYS A 328 -6.67 24.59 -0.05
N ARG A 329 -6.61 24.51 -1.38
CA ARG A 329 -7.41 25.37 -2.29
C ARG A 329 -7.87 24.64 -3.53
N SER A 330 -6.93 24.16 -4.32
CA SER A 330 -7.18 23.29 -5.45
C SER A 330 -6.12 22.21 -5.51
N LEU A 331 -6.43 21.09 -6.12
CA LEU A 331 -5.48 20.00 -6.33
C LEU A 331 -4.21 20.50 -7.04
N ARG A 332 -4.39 21.35 -8.07
CA ARG A 332 -3.28 21.96 -8.81
C ARG A 332 -2.36 22.79 -7.91
N HIS A 333 -2.92 23.56 -6.98
CA HIS A 333 -2.14 24.31 -6.02
C HIS A 333 -1.36 23.37 -5.09
N SER A 334 -1.99 22.31 -4.59
CA SER A 334 -1.33 21.31 -3.71
C SER A 334 -0.19 20.57 -4.40
N LEU A 335 -0.30 20.33 -5.71
CA LEU A 335 0.77 19.72 -6.52
C LEU A 335 1.94 20.67 -6.80
N ARG A 336 1.75 21.99 -6.67
CA ARG A 336 2.77 23.03 -6.91
C ARG A 336 3.37 23.63 -5.63
N THR A 337 2.75 23.39 -4.47
CA THR A 337 3.26 23.84 -3.17
C THR A 337 4.28 22.85 -2.64
N GLY A 338 5.31 23.33 -1.95
CA GLY A 338 6.34 22.48 -1.32
C GLY A 338 7.69 22.59 -2.00
N ILE A 339 8.06 23.80 -2.47
CA ILE A 339 9.36 24.04 -3.10
C ILE A 339 10.49 23.94 -2.06
N ASP A 340 10.23 24.38 -0.82
CA ASP A 340 11.26 24.52 0.21
C ASP A 340 11.32 23.33 1.21
N LYS A 341 10.28 22.50 1.29
CA LYS A 341 10.22 21.37 2.25
C LYS A 341 9.49 20.20 1.64
N VAL A 342 10.06 19.02 1.82
CA VAL A 342 9.42 17.79 1.35
C VAL A 342 8.24 17.39 2.25
N ASN A 343 7.19 16.90 1.62
CA ASN A 343 5.97 16.47 2.30
C ASN A 343 5.33 15.26 1.62
N ARG A 344 4.27 14.74 2.24
CA ARG A 344 3.43 13.70 1.67
C ARG A 344 2.05 14.26 1.36
N LEU A 345 1.57 14.07 0.13
CA LEU A 345 0.18 14.26 -0.25
C LEU A 345 -0.53 12.90 -0.33
N SER A 346 -1.76 12.81 0.18
CA SER A 346 -2.61 11.61 0.05
C SER A 346 -3.81 11.91 -0.82
N LEU A 347 -4.05 11.04 -1.83
CA LEU A 347 -5.17 11.14 -2.76
C LEU A 347 -5.92 9.81 -2.80
N SER A 348 -7.26 9.85 -2.90
CA SER A 348 -8.01 8.66 -3.27
C SER A 348 -7.70 8.24 -4.71
N GLU A 349 -7.94 6.97 -5.06
CA GLU A 349 -7.76 6.49 -6.44
C GLU A 349 -8.52 7.32 -7.46
N GLN A 350 -9.73 7.79 -7.12
CA GLN A 350 -10.58 8.61 -8.00
C GLN A 350 -9.99 10.00 -8.22
N VAL A 351 -9.49 10.62 -7.16
CA VAL A 351 -8.83 11.94 -7.26
C VAL A 351 -7.54 11.84 -8.06
N LEU A 352 -6.77 10.75 -7.88
CA LEU A 352 -5.60 10.49 -8.72
C LEU A 352 -5.99 10.32 -10.20
N GLU A 353 -7.04 9.58 -10.53
CA GLU A 353 -7.51 9.41 -11.92
C GLU A 353 -7.88 10.75 -12.56
N LYS A 354 -8.60 11.61 -11.84
CA LYS A 354 -8.90 12.96 -12.27
C LYS A 354 -7.62 13.81 -12.46
N ALA A 355 -6.70 13.75 -11.48
CA ALA A 355 -5.41 14.46 -11.56
C ALA A 355 -4.56 13.98 -12.73
N ALA A 356 -4.47 12.69 -12.96
CA ALA A 356 -3.76 12.09 -14.08
C ALA A 356 -4.35 12.52 -15.43
N SER A 357 -5.68 12.70 -15.50
CA SER A 357 -6.38 13.15 -16.71
C SER A 357 -6.16 14.62 -17.02
N SER A 358 -6.11 15.50 -16.03
CA SER A 358 -6.05 16.95 -16.24
C SER A 358 -4.68 17.56 -15.96
N HIS A 359 -3.90 16.99 -15.03
CA HIS A 359 -2.65 17.55 -14.50
C HIS A 359 -1.53 16.50 -14.39
N GLY A 360 -1.47 15.50 -15.26
CA GLY A 360 -0.54 14.38 -15.18
C GLY A 360 0.92 14.81 -15.03
N LYS A 361 1.37 15.81 -15.78
CA LYS A 361 2.73 16.38 -15.65
C LYS A 361 2.99 17.01 -14.28
N ASP A 362 2.00 17.70 -13.70
CA ASP A 362 2.15 18.29 -12.35
C ASP A 362 2.24 17.20 -11.28
N VAL A 363 1.52 16.07 -11.44
CA VAL A 363 1.65 14.89 -10.56
C VAL A 363 3.05 14.30 -10.66
N VAL A 364 3.58 14.07 -11.87
CA VAL A 364 4.94 13.56 -12.05
C VAL A 364 5.98 14.51 -11.44
N ARG A 365 5.85 15.82 -11.67
CA ARG A 365 6.75 16.83 -11.08
C ARG A 365 6.71 16.82 -9.56
N PHE A 366 5.53 16.70 -8.97
CA PHE A 366 5.34 16.60 -7.52
C PHE A 366 6.06 15.37 -6.95
N THR A 367 5.90 14.22 -7.59
CA THR A 367 6.48 12.95 -7.12
C THR A 367 8.00 12.84 -7.29
N GLN A 368 8.65 13.77 -8.00
CA GLN A 368 10.11 13.85 -8.07
C GLN A 368 10.74 14.34 -6.75
N LYS A 369 10.03 15.19 -6.00
CA LYS A 369 10.51 15.79 -4.75
C LYS A 369 9.73 15.33 -3.52
N ASN A 370 8.45 15.06 -3.66
CA ASN A 370 7.52 14.76 -2.57
C ASN A 370 7.00 13.34 -2.67
N ILE A 371 6.42 12.84 -1.57
CA ILE A 371 5.78 11.54 -1.53
C ILE A 371 4.30 11.69 -1.87
N LEU A 372 3.83 10.92 -2.85
CA LEU A 372 2.41 10.76 -3.15
C LEU A 372 1.94 9.39 -2.63
N ARG A 373 0.95 9.43 -1.73
CA ARG A 373 0.22 8.25 -1.29
C ARG A 373 -1.12 8.20 -2.00
N VAL A 374 -1.48 7.04 -2.53
CA VAL A 374 -2.77 6.77 -3.17
C VAL A 374 -3.49 5.68 -2.40
N PHE A 375 -4.74 5.88 -2.05
CA PHE A 375 -5.53 4.94 -1.26
C PHE A 375 -6.84 4.55 -1.96
N PRO A 376 -7.43 3.38 -1.64
CA PRO A 376 -8.69 2.92 -2.21
C PRO A 376 -9.85 3.87 -1.88
N LYS A 377 -10.81 4.02 -2.77
CA LYS A 377 -12.02 4.81 -2.49
C LYS A 377 -12.88 4.15 -1.40
N GLY A 378 -13.56 4.95 -0.59
CA GLY A 378 -14.38 4.48 0.55
C GLY A 378 -15.49 3.47 0.19
N THR A 379 -15.95 3.44 -1.09
CA THR A 379 -16.94 2.45 -1.53
C THR A 379 -16.40 1.02 -1.70
N ARG A 380 -15.09 0.80 -1.51
CA ARG A 380 -14.47 -0.54 -1.53
C ARG A 380 -14.62 -1.29 -0.21
N VAL A 381 -15.84 -1.31 0.30
CA VAL A 381 -16.17 -1.90 1.62
C VAL A 381 -15.76 -3.36 1.80
N THR A 382 -15.62 -4.11 0.73
CA THR A 382 -15.14 -5.51 0.74
C THR A 382 -13.62 -5.65 0.64
N SER A 383 -12.88 -4.56 0.87
CA SER A 383 -11.41 -4.52 0.80
C SER A 383 -10.84 -4.92 -0.58
N THR A 384 -11.58 -4.65 -1.66
CA THR A 384 -11.06 -4.81 -3.02
C THR A 384 -10.01 -3.74 -3.33
N ASN A 385 -9.11 -4.03 -4.26
CA ASN A 385 -8.05 -3.13 -4.67
C ASN A 385 -8.30 -2.51 -6.06
N PHE A 386 -7.62 -1.41 -6.35
CA PHE A 386 -7.69 -0.66 -7.60
C PHE A 386 -6.48 -0.91 -8.49
N LYS A 387 -6.52 -0.42 -9.72
CA LYS A 387 -5.42 -0.58 -10.70
C LYS A 387 -4.20 0.25 -10.28
N PRO A 388 -3.05 -0.35 -9.91
CA PRO A 388 -1.90 0.39 -9.39
C PRO A 388 -1.12 1.15 -10.47
N ILE A 389 -1.24 0.75 -11.73
CA ILE A 389 -0.47 1.29 -12.86
C ILE A 389 -0.62 2.81 -12.98
N THR A 390 -1.83 3.36 -12.79
CA THR A 390 -2.04 4.80 -12.86
C THR A 390 -1.16 5.54 -11.84
N GLY A 391 -1.07 5.03 -10.61
CA GLY A 391 -0.19 5.60 -9.58
C GLY A 391 1.28 5.50 -9.97
N TRP A 392 1.73 4.32 -10.37
CA TRP A 392 3.14 4.09 -10.72
C TRP A 392 3.59 4.89 -11.93
N MET A 393 2.77 4.99 -12.98
CA MET A 393 3.09 5.79 -14.17
C MET A 393 3.23 7.29 -13.87
N HIS A 394 2.65 7.78 -12.79
CA HIS A 394 2.78 9.15 -12.33
C HIS A 394 3.78 9.30 -11.16
N GLY A 395 4.54 8.24 -10.86
CA GLY A 395 5.61 8.25 -9.86
C GLY A 395 5.13 8.18 -8.41
N ALA A 396 3.85 7.83 -8.14
CA ALA A 396 3.36 7.69 -6.77
C ALA A 396 4.15 6.60 -6.02
N GLN A 397 4.77 7.00 -4.92
CA GLN A 397 5.63 6.12 -4.12
C GLN A 397 4.83 5.09 -3.34
N MET A 398 3.72 5.52 -2.72
CA MET A 398 2.94 4.73 -1.78
C MET A 398 1.54 4.45 -2.35
N VAL A 399 1.43 3.47 -3.22
CA VAL A 399 0.13 2.97 -3.70
C VAL A 399 -0.38 1.97 -2.67
N ALA A 400 -1.27 2.43 -1.78
CA ALA A 400 -1.70 1.68 -0.61
C ALA A 400 -2.79 0.66 -0.94
N PHE A 401 -2.57 -0.60 -0.54
CA PHE A 401 -3.45 -1.72 -0.86
C PHE A 401 -3.97 -2.44 0.37
N ASN A 402 -5.20 -2.92 0.27
CA ASN A 402 -5.77 -3.86 1.22
C ASN A 402 -5.06 -5.21 1.08
N MET A 403 -4.05 -5.47 1.92
CA MET A 403 -3.22 -6.67 1.84
C MET A 403 -3.99 -7.95 2.21
N GLN A 404 -5.07 -7.85 2.99
CA GLN A 404 -6.01 -8.91 3.28
C GLN A 404 -6.97 -9.22 2.13
N GLY A 405 -7.00 -8.38 1.08
CA GLY A 405 -7.82 -8.55 -0.10
C GLY A 405 -7.33 -9.66 -1.03
N TYR A 406 -7.90 -9.70 -2.23
CA TYR A 406 -7.55 -10.66 -3.27
C TYR A 406 -7.68 -10.02 -4.68
N GLY A 407 -7.28 -10.77 -5.69
CA GLY A 407 -7.48 -10.44 -7.09
C GLY A 407 -6.25 -9.87 -7.78
N LYS A 408 -6.38 -9.70 -9.11
CA LYS A 408 -5.26 -9.41 -10.03
C LYS A 408 -4.42 -8.19 -9.65
N PHE A 409 -5.02 -7.16 -9.10
CA PHE A 409 -4.29 -5.94 -8.75
C PHE A 409 -3.39 -6.14 -7.54
N LEU A 410 -3.82 -6.94 -6.56
CA LEU A 410 -2.96 -7.33 -5.45
C LEU A 410 -1.80 -8.22 -5.93
N TRP A 411 -2.04 -9.12 -6.88
CA TRP A 411 -0.97 -9.93 -7.48
C TRP A 411 0.02 -9.08 -8.27
N MET A 412 -0.44 -8.08 -9.00
CA MET A 412 0.46 -7.10 -9.65
C MET A 412 1.32 -6.37 -8.62
N MET A 413 0.74 -5.99 -7.48
CA MET A 413 1.46 -5.38 -6.37
C MET A 413 2.54 -6.34 -5.81
N HIS A 414 2.16 -7.59 -5.52
CA HIS A 414 3.12 -8.59 -5.06
C HIS A 414 4.23 -8.83 -6.08
N GLY A 415 3.90 -8.94 -7.37
CA GLY A 415 4.88 -9.11 -8.46
C GLY A 415 5.85 -7.95 -8.55
N MET A 416 5.34 -6.70 -8.48
CA MET A 416 6.18 -5.50 -8.50
C MET A 416 7.23 -5.52 -7.38
N PHE A 417 6.83 -5.86 -6.16
CA PHE A 417 7.70 -5.79 -4.99
C PHE A 417 8.47 -7.10 -4.70
N ARG A 418 8.28 -8.16 -5.48
CA ARG A 418 9.23 -9.29 -5.55
C ARG A 418 10.55 -8.91 -6.22
N SER A 419 10.54 -7.93 -7.12
CA SER A 419 11.77 -7.39 -7.69
C SER A 419 12.67 -6.78 -6.60
N ASN A 420 13.92 -6.52 -6.94
CA ASN A 420 14.92 -5.97 -6.02
C ASN A 420 15.08 -6.76 -4.71
N GLY A 421 15.12 -8.10 -4.82
CA GLY A 421 15.29 -9.01 -3.68
C GLY A 421 14.09 -9.08 -2.72
N GLY A 422 12.93 -8.58 -3.11
CA GLY A 422 11.74 -8.56 -2.25
C GLY A 422 11.88 -7.62 -1.04
N CYS A 423 12.75 -6.62 -1.13
CA CYS A 423 13.07 -5.73 0.01
C CYS A 423 12.00 -4.67 0.31
N GLY A 424 10.94 -4.59 -0.51
CA GLY A 424 9.83 -3.65 -0.36
C GLY A 424 10.06 -2.26 -0.94
N TYR A 425 11.21 -2.04 -1.60
CA TYR A 425 11.57 -0.82 -2.32
C TYR A 425 11.99 -1.16 -3.75
N VAL A 426 11.43 -0.45 -4.71
CA VAL A 426 11.79 -0.58 -6.13
C VAL A 426 12.12 0.81 -6.67
N LYS A 427 13.34 0.99 -7.17
CA LYS A 427 13.78 2.29 -7.70
C LYS A 427 12.92 2.67 -8.90
N LYS A 428 12.49 3.92 -8.96
CA LYS A 428 11.74 4.45 -10.09
C LYS A 428 12.63 4.50 -11.34
N PRO A 429 12.06 4.31 -12.53
CA PRO A 429 12.80 4.53 -13.77
C PRO A 429 13.18 6.00 -13.93
N ASP A 430 14.31 6.26 -14.57
CA ASP A 430 14.87 7.60 -14.77
C ASP A 430 13.88 8.61 -15.38
N LEU A 431 13.02 8.15 -16.26
CA LEU A 431 11.99 9.00 -16.89
C LEU A 431 11.02 9.64 -15.89
N LEU A 432 10.81 9.04 -14.72
CA LEU A 432 9.98 9.60 -13.65
C LEU A 432 10.77 10.48 -12.68
N MET A 433 12.10 10.43 -12.71
CA MET A 433 12.98 11.13 -11.75
C MET A 433 13.68 12.33 -12.37
N LYS A 434 13.92 12.31 -13.69
CA LYS A 434 14.71 13.33 -14.41
C LYS A 434 13.79 14.23 -15.23
N THR A 435 14.18 15.49 -15.33
CA THR A 435 13.63 16.43 -16.32
C THR A 435 14.47 16.36 -17.60
N CYS A 436 13.83 16.56 -18.75
CA CYS A 436 14.56 16.74 -20.00
C CYS A 436 15.35 18.06 -20.00
N GLN A 437 16.24 18.24 -20.98
CA GLN A 437 17.03 19.49 -21.15
C GLN A 437 16.14 20.74 -21.22
N SER A 438 14.89 20.61 -21.68
CA SER A 438 13.87 21.67 -21.70
C SER A 438 13.14 21.90 -20.37
N ASN A 439 13.60 21.30 -19.27
CA ASN A 439 12.90 21.28 -17.97
C ASN A 439 11.50 20.63 -18.00
N GLU A 440 11.23 19.80 -19.01
CA GLU A 440 9.98 19.03 -19.10
C GLU A 440 10.09 17.71 -18.36
N VAL A 441 8.99 17.33 -17.72
CA VAL A 441 8.83 16.02 -17.07
C VAL A 441 8.13 15.04 -18.00
N PHE A 442 8.28 13.76 -17.73
CA PHE A 442 7.56 12.69 -18.42
C PHE A 442 6.05 12.95 -18.44
N ASP A 443 5.45 12.77 -19.62
CA ASP A 443 4.00 12.84 -19.82
C ASP A 443 3.47 11.43 -20.14
N PRO A 444 2.75 10.77 -19.20
CA PRO A 444 2.19 9.44 -19.44
C PRO A 444 1.17 9.35 -20.58
N LYS A 445 0.66 10.49 -21.08
CA LYS A 445 -0.31 10.54 -22.17
C LYS A 445 0.32 10.55 -23.56
N LEU A 446 1.59 10.96 -23.65
CA LEU A 446 2.27 11.02 -24.92
C LEU A 446 2.85 9.65 -25.30
N PRO A 447 2.69 9.21 -26.56
CA PRO A 447 3.33 8.01 -27.04
C PRO A 447 4.84 8.19 -27.05
N TRP A 448 5.55 7.28 -26.43
CA TRP A 448 7.01 7.21 -26.47
C TRP A 448 7.48 6.22 -27.52
N PRO A 449 8.60 6.48 -28.20
CA PRO A 449 9.16 5.53 -29.15
C PRO A 449 9.51 4.23 -28.40
N VAL A 450 9.03 3.10 -28.95
CA VAL A 450 9.36 1.77 -28.43
C VAL A 450 10.84 1.53 -28.61
N ARG A 451 11.60 1.43 -27.53
CA ARG A 451 13.05 1.12 -27.57
C ARG A 451 13.32 -0.38 -27.61
N GLN A 452 12.52 -1.14 -26.85
CA GLN A 452 12.59 -2.60 -26.81
C GLN A 452 11.20 -3.19 -26.66
N THR A 453 10.95 -4.33 -27.29
CA THR A 453 9.72 -5.08 -27.12
C THR A 453 10.04 -6.34 -26.33
N LEU A 454 9.51 -6.42 -25.09
CA LEU A 454 9.53 -7.65 -24.32
C LEU A 454 8.38 -8.54 -24.82
N LYS A 455 8.69 -9.63 -25.48
CA LYS A 455 7.73 -10.72 -25.67
C LYS A 455 7.69 -11.55 -24.39
N VAL A 456 6.68 -11.33 -23.58
CA VAL A 456 6.35 -12.26 -22.51
C VAL A 456 5.59 -13.40 -23.17
N SER A 457 6.23 -14.55 -23.35
CA SER A 457 5.55 -15.80 -23.70
C SER A 457 4.76 -16.19 -22.47
N LYS A 458 3.45 -16.16 -22.60
CA LYS A 458 2.50 -16.23 -21.48
C LYS A 458 2.66 -17.48 -20.64
N MET A 459 2.63 -17.32 -19.35
CA MET A 459 2.20 -18.37 -18.45
C MET A 459 0.71 -18.74 -18.62
N LEU A 460 -0.11 -17.83 -19.14
CA LEU A 460 -1.55 -17.97 -19.27
C LEU A 460 -2.01 -17.33 -20.58
N GLU A 461 -2.65 -18.08 -21.47
CA GLU A 461 -3.30 -17.51 -22.64
C GLU A 461 -4.51 -16.69 -22.22
N TRP A 462 -4.36 -15.38 -22.15
CA TRP A 462 -5.50 -14.48 -22.04
C TRP A 462 -6.26 -14.50 -23.37
N LYS A 463 -7.36 -15.20 -23.43
CA LYS A 463 -8.42 -14.89 -24.39
C LYS A 463 -9.04 -13.57 -23.94
N SER A 464 -8.42 -12.44 -24.30
CA SER A 464 -9.06 -11.15 -24.14
C SER A 464 -9.49 -10.66 -25.50
N SER A 465 -10.78 -10.45 -25.65
CA SER A 465 -11.36 -9.64 -26.72
C SER A 465 -11.09 -8.13 -26.53
N LEU A 466 -10.21 -7.75 -25.61
CA LEU A 466 -9.84 -6.37 -25.28
C LEU A 466 -8.35 -6.32 -24.92
N VAL A 467 -7.47 -6.43 -25.92
CA VAL A 467 -6.03 -6.14 -25.74
C VAL A 467 -5.70 -4.82 -26.36
N GLY A 468 -5.61 -3.78 -25.52
CA GLY A 468 -4.69 -2.71 -25.82
C GLY A 468 -3.26 -3.24 -25.66
N GLN A 469 -2.43 -3.14 -26.70
CA GLN A 469 -1.01 -3.47 -26.64
C GLN A 469 -0.34 -2.54 -25.63
N TYR A 470 0.13 -3.09 -24.51
CA TYR A 470 0.94 -2.36 -23.55
C TYR A 470 2.41 -2.61 -23.88
N SER A 471 3.10 -1.58 -24.34
CA SER A 471 4.55 -1.60 -24.52
C SER A 471 5.18 -1.08 -23.22
N PHE A 472 5.91 -1.92 -22.50
CA PHE A 472 6.76 -1.49 -21.40
C PHE A 472 8.18 -1.28 -21.93
N SER A 473 8.71 -0.07 -21.80
CA SER A 473 10.12 0.20 -22.02
C SER A 473 10.87 -0.01 -20.71
N SER A 474 11.56 -1.13 -20.55
CA SER A 474 12.50 -1.33 -19.45
C SER A 474 13.92 -1.09 -19.95
N HIS A 475 14.61 -0.13 -19.36
CA HIS A 475 16.05 -0.05 -19.40
C HIS A 475 16.57 -0.91 -18.26
N PHE A 476 17.20 -2.03 -18.62
CA PHE A 476 18.14 -2.71 -17.73
C PHE A 476 19.54 -2.41 -18.27
N THR A 477 20.29 -1.62 -17.54
CA THR A 477 21.74 -1.60 -17.49
C THR A 477 22.16 -1.92 -16.09
#